data_eea4b3a90e7cda7ec1be0734bac64b63
#
_entry.id   eea4b3a90e7cda7ec1be0734bac64b63
#
_cell.length_a   1.000
_cell.length_b   1.000
_cell.length_c   1.000
_cell.angle_alpha   90.00
_cell.angle_beta   90.00
_cell.angle_gamma   90.00
#
_symmetry.space_group_name_H-M   'P 1'
#
loop_
_entity.id
_entity.type
_entity.pdbx_description
1 polymer ?
#
loop_
_entity_poly.entity_id
_entity_poly.type
_entity_poly.pdbx_seq_one_letter_code
_entity_poly.pdbx_strand_id
1 'polypeptide(L)'
;MKQLSSDQILQRVNDFLASLPYDRKPASLYEPVQYVLSLGGKRIRPVLALLGYNLWREQPEDILMPAIGLETYHNYTLLHDDLMDNADVRRGHQTVHKKWDANKAILSGDSMLVLAYQRVAQVPAGKLQQVLDLFTVTALEIGEGQEYDMSFEKRNDVTEDEYIEMIRLKTSVLLACALKMGAILADAPQADANRLYCLGEQIGLAFQLQDDLLDVYGDPKVFGKAIGGDITSNKKTYMFINAFNRANDRQRVELERWVNAVTFNREVKVAAVTRLYDEIGIRQLCESKINYYFDLARNTLAEVDLPVERKQALSAYMDELLHRNR
;
A
#
# COMPACT_ATOMS: atom_id res chain seq x y z
N MET A 1 20.12 16.91 17.83
CA MET A 1 18.66 16.82 17.57
C MET A 1 18.24 15.37 17.72
N LYS A 2 17.23 15.08 18.53
CA LYS A 2 16.80 13.70 18.75
C LYS A 2 15.70 13.37 17.75
N GLN A 3 16.01 12.58 16.72
CA GLN A 3 15.01 12.04 15.82
C GLN A 3 14.16 10.99 16.55
N LEU A 4 12.87 10.92 16.21
CA LEU A 4 11.98 9.87 16.68
C LEU A 4 12.19 8.60 15.88
N SER A 5 12.13 7.44 16.56
CA SER A 5 12.08 6.15 15.86
C SER A 5 10.71 5.93 15.19
N SER A 6 10.65 4.98 14.22
CA SER A 6 9.42 4.53 13.59
C SER A 6 8.35 4.11 14.60
N ASP A 7 8.73 3.38 15.66
CA ASP A 7 7.82 2.94 16.73
C ASP A 7 7.24 4.11 17.52
N GLN A 8 8.07 5.11 17.86
CA GLN A 8 7.62 6.30 18.58
C GLN A 8 6.64 7.13 17.71
N ILE A 9 6.91 7.21 16.40
CA ILE A 9 6.02 7.87 15.46
C ILE A 9 4.72 7.08 15.32
N LEU A 10 4.77 5.77 15.18
CA LEU A 10 3.60 4.89 15.07
C LEU A 10 2.70 5.02 16.31
N GLN A 11 3.28 5.05 17.51
CA GLN A 11 2.52 5.25 18.74
C GLN A 11 1.77 6.58 18.71
N ARG A 12 2.43 7.69 18.34
CA ARG A 12 1.80 9.01 18.23
C ARG A 12 0.66 9.04 17.21
N VAL A 13 0.85 8.39 16.07
CA VAL A 13 -0.19 8.24 15.03
C VAL A 13 -1.42 7.52 15.61
N ASN A 14 -1.22 6.41 16.30
CA ASN A 14 -2.32 5.64 16.91
C ASN A 14 -3.04 6.39 18.01
N ASP A 15 -2.30 7.05 18.90
CA ASP A 15 -2.87 7.87 19.99
C ASP A 15 -3.69 9.03 19.43
N PHE A 16 -3.19 9.70 18.39
CA PHE A 16 -3.89 10.79 17.74
C PHE A 16 -5.16 10.30 17.02
N LEU A 17 -5.09 9.18 16.28
CA LEU A 17 -6.26 8.55 15.66
C LEU A 17 -7.35 8.22 16.69
N ALA A 18 -6.95 7.66 17.84
CA ALA A 18 -7.87 7.31 18.91
C ALA A 18 -8.52 8.54 19.58
N SER A 19 -7.84 9.70 19.55
CA SER A 19 -8.34 10.95 20.13
C SER A 19 -9.32 11.71 19.23
N LEU A 20 -9.45 11.34 17.94
CA LEU A 20 -10.32 12.06 17.02
C LEU A 20 -11.80 11.82 17.34
N PRO A 21 -12.63 12.89 17.31
CA PRO A 21 -14.07 12.76 17.55
C PRO A 21 -14.76 12.12 16.34
N TYR A 22 -15.56 11.09 16.60
CA TYR A 22 -16.40 10.40 15.60
C TYR A 22 -17.90 10.50 15.91
N ASP A 23 -18.29 11.33 16.87
CA ASP A 23 -19.66 11.52 17.39
C ASP A 23 -20.58 12.36 16.48
N ARG A 24 -20.27 12.39 15.17
CA ARG A 24 -21.05 13.13 14.18
C ARG A 24 -22.39 12.45 13.87
N LYS A 25 -23.37 13.25 13.45
CA LYS A 25 -24.67 12.76 13.01
C LYS A 25 -24.80 12.81 11.50
N PRO A 26 -25.54 11.88 10.87
CA PRO A 26 -26.17 10.72 11.51
C PRO A 26 -25.15 9.65 11.93
N ALA A 27 -25.30 9.06 13.11
CA ALA A 27 -24.38 8.07 13.67
C ALA A 27 -24.16 6.89 12.69
N SER A 28 -25.24 6.42 12.06
CA SER A 28 -25.20 5.32 11.10
C SER A 28 -24.30 5.55 9.87
N LEU A 29 -23.85 6.79 9.62
CA LEU A 29 -22.88 7.13 8.56
C LEU A 29 -21.44 7.07 9.10
N TYR A 30 -21.23 7.49 10.35
CA TYR A 30 -19.89 7.64 10.92
C TYR A 30 -19.42 6.45 11.75
N GLU A 31 -20.33 5.60 12.23
CA GLU A 31 -19.98 4.33 12.89
C GLU A 31 -19.09 3.42 12.00
N PRO A 32 -19.40 3.19 10.70
CA PRO A 32 -18.50 2.43 9.83
C PRO A 32 -17.14 3.13 9.63
N VAL A 33 -17.08 4.47 9.57
CA VAL A 33 -15.84 5.24 9.48
C VAL A 33 -14.95 5.00 10.70
N GLN A 34 -15.53 5.14 11.90
CA GLN A 34 -14.83 4.85 13.16
C GLN A 34 -14.37 3.41 13.21
N TYR A 35 -15.25 2.47 12.84
CA TYR A 35 -14.95 1.05 12.81
C TYR A 35 -13.72 0.75 11.95
N VAL A 36 -13.70 1.19 10.68
CA VAL A 36 -12.59 0.91 9.77
C VAL A 36 -11.28 1.52 10.28
N LEU A 37 -11.29 2.75 10.79
CA LEU A 37 -10.10 3.39 11.33
C LEU A 37 -9.59 2.73 12.61
N SER A 38 -10.48 2.09 13.40
CA SER A 38 -10.13 1.37 14.64
C SER A 38 -9.59 -0.05 14.43
N LEU A 39 -9.70 -0.63 13.22
CA LEU A 39 -9.23 -2.00 12.92
C LEU A 39 -7.71 -2.16 13.01
N GLY A 40 -6.99 -1.13 13.37
CA GLY A 40 -5.52 -1.17 13.44
C GLY A 40 -4.85 -1.11 12.06
N GLY A 41 -3.64 -1.61 11.98
CA GLY A 41 -2.81 -1.65 10.78
C GLY A 41 -1.43 -1.04 11.01
N LYS A 42 -0.55 -1.21 10.03
CA LYS A 42 0.87 -0.78 10.09
C LYS A 42 1.05 0.74 10.00
N ARG A 43 0.02 1.50 9.64
CA ARG A 43 0.03 2.96 9.50
C ARG A 43 1.23 3.48 8.70
N ILE A 44 1.64 2.76 7.65
CA ILE A 44 2.86 3.05 6.88
C ILE A 44 2.83 4.48 6.33
N ARG A 45 1.70 4.92 5.80
CA ARG A 45 1.57 6.22 5.13
C ARG A 45 1.76 7.40 6.08
N PRO A 46 1.04 7.49 7.21
CA PRO A 46 1.32 8.55 8.17
C PRO A 46 2.73 8.46 8.77
N VAL A 47 3.26 7.25 9.02
CA VAL A 47 4.64 7.08 9.52
C VAL A 47 5.64 7.64 8.50
N LEU A 48 5.49 7.34 7.21
CA LEU A 48 6.36 7.88 6.15
C LEU A 48 6.24 9.41 6.03
N ALA A 49 5.03 9.97 6.14
CA ALA A 49 4.85 11.42 6.11
C ALA A 49 5.61 12.11 7.27
N LEU A 50 5.50 11.55 8.48
CA LEU A 50 6.19 12.09 9.65
C LEU A 50 7.70 11.88 9.58
N LEU A 51 8.18 10.74 9.08
CA LEU A 51 9.60 10.49 8.84
C LEU A 51 10.15 11.44 7.76
N GLY A 52 9.41 11.67 6.67
CA GLY A 52 9.78 12.63 5.63
C GLY A 52 9.90 14.06 6.18
N TYR A 53 8.95 14.49 7.02
CA TYR A 53 9.01 15.78 7.73
C TYR A 53 10.21 15.84 8.68
N ASN A 54 10.47 14.76 9.41
CA ASN A 54 11.52 14.71 10.44
C ASN A 54 12.95 14.73 9.86
N LEU A 55 13.11 14.63 8.54
CA LEU A 55 14.41 14.85 7.87
C LEU A 55 14.89 16.31 8.04
N TRP A 56 13.99 17.29 8.02
CA TRP A 56 14.32 18.73 8.13
C TRP A 56 13.83 19.39 9.40
N ARG A 57 12.77 18.88 10.05
CA ARG A 57 12.13 19.45 11.26
C ARG A 57 12.14 18.44 12.41
N GLU A 58 12.01 18.90 13.64
CA GLU A 58 12.13 18.06 14.84
C GLU A 58 10.77 17.66 15.44
N GLN A 59 9.71 18.38 15.14
CA GLN A 59 8.38 18.19 15.72
C GLN A 59 7.41 17.64 14.67
N PRO A 60 7.50 16.33 14.35
CA PRO A 60 6.63 15.73 13.32
C PRO A 60 5.15 15.77 13.71
N GLU A 61 4.83 16.06 14.96
CA GLU A 61 3.46 16.26 15.45
C GLU A 61 2.74 17.42 14.77
N ASP A 62 3.48 18.41 14.26
CA ASP A 62 2.93 19.56 13.54
C ASP A 62 2.13 19.17 12.30
N ILE A 63 2.42 18.00 11.75
CA ILE A 63 1.75 17.47 10.54
C ILE A 63 0.92 16.20 10.78
N LEU A 64 0.58 15.90 12.05
CA LEU A 64 -0.24 14.72 12.38
C LEU A 64 -1.58 14.73 11.64
N MET A 65 -2.28 15.86 11.58
CA MET A 65 -3.59 15.93 10.94
C MET A 65 -3.53 15.63 9.43
N PRO A 66 -2.68 16.27 8.61
CA PRO A 66 -2.56 15.91 7.20
C PRO A 66 -2.04 14.47 7.00
N ALA A 67 -1.15 13.96 7.86
CA ALA A 67 -0.71 12.57 7.81
C ALA A 67 -1.87 11.58 8.07
N ILE A 68 -2.76 11.89 9.02
CA ILE A 68 -3.99 11.11 9.26
C ILE A 68 -4.99 11.27 8.10
N GLY A 69 -4.93 12.38 7.37
CA GLY A 69 -5.67 12.55 6.12
C GLY A 69 -5.32 11.44 5.11
N LEU A 70 -4.02 11.18 4.92
CA LEU A 70 -3.54 10.09 4.05
C LEU A 70 -4.00 8.70 4.54
N GLU A 71 -3.96 8.46 5.84
CA GLU A 71 -4.44 7.18 6.40
C GLU A 71 -5.95 7.03 6.25
N THR A 72 -6.69 8.14 6.37
CA THR A 72 -8.15 8.14 6.15
C THR A 72 -8.47 7.81 4.69
N TYR A 73 -7.76 8.41 3.75
CA TYR A 73 -7.88 8.11 2.33
C TYR A 73 -7.55 6.64 2.05
N HIS A 74 -6.44 6.13 2.58
CA HIS A 74 -6.09 4.72 2.42
C HIS A 74 -7.19 3.78 2.94
N ASN A 75 -7.77 4.06 4.11
CA ASN A 75 -8.83 3.20 4.64
C ASN A 75 -10.14 3.37 3.85
N TYR A 76 -10.38 4.53 3.21
CA TYR A 76 -11.44 4.72 2.21
C TYR A 76 -11.26 3.76 1.03
N THR A 77 -10.05 3.75 0.43
CA THR A 77 -9.79 2.85 -0.72
C THR A 77 -9.96 1.38 -0.34
N LEU A 78 -9.49 0.97 0.85
CA LEU A 78 -9.69 -0.41 1.34
C LEU A 78 -11.16 -0.76 1.55
N LEU A 79 -11.97 0.18 2.03
CA LEU A 79 -13.40 -0.05 2.27
C LEU A 79 -14.16 -0.29 0.96
N HIS A 80 -13.87 0.51 -0.08
CA HIS A 80 -14.46 0.33 -1.41
C HIS A 80 -13.90 -0.89 -2.14
N ASP A 81 -12.60 -1.17 -2.03
CA ASP A 81 -11.95 -2.38 -2.55
C ASP A 81 -12.60 -3.65 -1.98
N ASP A 82 -12.80 -3.72 -0.65
CA ASP A 82 -13.51 -4.83 0.00
C ASP A 82 -14.92 -5.05 -0.56
N LEU A 83 -15.63 -3.98 -0.91
CA LEU A 83 -16.97 -4.09 -1.50
C LEU A 83 -16.90 -4.60 -2.95
N MET A 84 -15.96 -4.08 -3.76
CA MET A 84 -15.76 -4.48 -5.15
C MET A 84 -15.35 -5.96 -5.24
N ASP A 85 -14.45 -6.40 -4.36
CA ASP A 85 -13.97 -7.78 -4.29
C ASP A 85 -14.94 -8.73 -3.56
N ASN A 86 -16.03 -8.21 -3.00
CA ASN A 86 -16.96 -8.95 -2.15
C ASN A 86 -16.26 -9.69 -0.99
N ALA A 87 -15.22 -9.10 -0.43
CA ALA A 87 -14.40 -9.69 0.62
C ALA A 87 -15.16 -9.80 1.95
N ASP A 88 -15.09 -10.96 2.61
CA ASP A 88 -15.81 -11.17 3.88
C ASP A 88 -15.09 -10.57 5.09
N VAL A 89 -13.74 -10.56 5.05
CA VAL A 89 -12.89 -10.24 6.21
C VAL A 89 -11.72 -9.33 5.81
N ARG A 90 -11.47 -8.29 6.63
CA ARG A 90 -10.28 -7.46 6.59
C ARG A 90 -9.65 -7.36 7.99
N ARG A 91 -8.35 -7.65 8.10
CA ARG A 91 -7.61 -7.60 9.38
C ARG A 91 -8.27 -8.44 10.49
N GLY A 92 -8.85 -9.60 10.12
CA GLY A 92 -9.53 -10.49 11.07
C GLY A 92 -10.95 -10.06 11.47
N HIS A 93 -11.48 -8.99 10.90
CA HIS A 93 -12.81 -8.46 11.18
C HIS A 93 -13.69 -8.45 9.93
N GLN A 94 -15.01 -8.53 10.10
CA GLN A 94 -15.96 -8.41 8.99
C GLN A 94 -15.75 -7.09 8.24
N THR A 95 -15.84 -7.12 6.91
CA THR A 95 -15.84 -5.92 6.08
C THR A 95 -17.12 -5.10 6.30
N VAL A 96 -17.10 -3.81 5.94
CA VAL A 96 -18.25 -2.91 6.21
C VAL A 96 -19.52 -3.40 5.52
N HIS A 97 -19.44 -3.84 4.26
CA HIS A 97 -20.63 -4.32 3.53
C HIS A 97 -21.18 -5.64 4.08
N LYS A 98 -20.40 -6.44 4.78
CA LYS A 98 -20.85 -7.65 5.46
C LYS A 98 -21.42 -7.36 6.86
N LYS A 99 -20.84 -6.39 7.55
CA LYS A 99 -21.28 -6.02 8.92
C LYS A 99 -22.52 -5.13 8.90
N TRP A 100 -22.68 -4.28 7.91
CA TRP A 100 -23.85 -3.44 7.68
C TRP A 100 -24.52 -3.82 6.35
N ASP A 101 -24.25 -3.06 5.30
CA ASP A 101 -24.72 -3.31 3.94
C ASP A 101 -23.86 -2.55 2.89
N ALA A 102 -24.09 -2.82 1.60
CA ALA A 102 -23.35 -2.21 0.51
C ALA A 102 -23.54 -0.68 0.44
N ASN A 103 -24.76 -0.16 0.69
CA ASN A 103 -25.01 1.28 0.66
C ASN A 103 -24.27 1.99 1.79
N LYS A 104 -24.14 1.36 2.98
CA LYS A 104 -23.32 1.89 4.07
C LYS A 104 -21.85 1.93 3.69
N ALA A 105 -21.34 0.90 3.03
CA ALA A 105 -19.96 0.89 2.55
C ALA A 105 -19.71 2.04 1.57
N ILE A 106 -20.60 2.25 0.58
CA ILE A 106 -20.49 3.35 -0.39
C ILE A 106 -20.50 4.71 0.32
N LEU A 107 -21.58 5.01 1.07
CA LEU A 107 -21.77 6.34 1.68
C LEU A 107 -20.71 6.67 2.74
N SER A 108 -20.30 5.68 3.55
CA SER A 108 -19.27 5.89 4.55
C SER A 108 -17.90 6.07 3.90
N GLY A 109 -17.61 5.34 2.80
CA GLY A 109 -16.42 5.52 2.01
C GLY A 109 -16.35 6.92 1.38
N ASP A 110 -17.42 7.39 0.73
CA ASP A 110 -17.49 8.75 0.16
C ASP A 110 -17.26 9.81 1.25
N SER A 111 -17.83 9.59 2.44
CA SER A 111 -17.61 10.48 3.58
C SER A 111 -16.15 10.45 4.04
N MET A 112 -15.49 9.30 4.03
CA MET A 112 -14.06 9.17 4.35
C MET A 112 -13.18 9.90 3.33
N LEU A 113 -13.52 9.86 2.04
CA LEU A 113 -12.83 10.63 1.01
C LEU A 113 -12.87 12.13 1.31
N VAL A 114 -14.06 12.68 1.62
CA VAL A 114 -14.21 14.09 1.97
C VAL A 114 -13.48 14.43 3.28
N LEU A 115 -13.54 13.56 4.28
CA LEU A 115 -12.79 13.72 5.54
C LEU A 115 -11.28 13.69 5.31
N ALA A 116 -10.79 12.88 4.38
CA ALA A 116 -9.38 12.84 4.02
C ALA A 116 -8.93 14.20 3.46
N TYR A 117 -9.66 14.75 2.48
CA TYR A 117 -9.40 16.11 1.95
C TYR A 117 -9.46 17.18 3.04
N GLN A 118 -10.47 17.14 3.92
CA GLN A 118 -10.61 18.09 5.02
C GLN A 118 -9.39 18.04 5.96
N ARG A 119 -8.84 16.86 6.23
CA ARG A 119 -7.67 16.67 7.10
C ARG A 119 -6.36 17.06 6.40
N VAL A 120 -6.18 16.66 5.14
CA VAL A 120 -5.02 17.03 4.32
C VAL A 120 -4.94 18.55 4.13
N ALA A 121 -6.06 19.23 4.01
CA ALA A 121 -6.12 20.68 3.89
C ALA A 121 -5.76 21.46 5.19
N GLN A 122 -5.59 20.77 6.31
CA GLN A 122 -5.17 21.42 7.57
C GLN A 122 -3.64 21.59 7.60
N VAL A 123 -3.15 22.42 6.72
CA VAL A 123 -1.74 22.77 6.55
C VAL A 123 -1.60 24.31 6.51
N PRO A 124 -0.39 24.87 6.72
CA PRO A 124 -0.16 26.30 6.58
C PRO A 124 -0.65 26.83 5.22
N ALA A 125 -1.31 27.99 5.20
CA ALA A 125 -1.93 28.56 4.00
C ALA A 125 -0.97 28.64 2.80
N GLY A 126 0.29 28.97 3.03
CA GLY A 126 1.31 29.02 1.97
C GLY A 126 1.70 27.66 1.36
N LYS A 127 1.28 26.54 1.98
CA LYS A 127 1.55 25.18 1.50
C LYS A 127 0.30 24.49 0.93
N LEU A 128 -0.88 25.06 1.18
CA LEU A 128 -2.17 24.44 0.90
C LEU A 128 -2.29 24.01 -0.56
N GLN A 129 -2.01 24.91 -1.49
CA GLN A 129 -2.13 24.61 -2.93
C GLN A 129 -1.21 23.45 -3.33
N GLN A 130 0.06 23.52 -2.94
CA GLN A 130 1.05 22.50 -3.30
C GLN A 130 0.71 21.11 -2.74
N VAL A 131 0.20 21.07 -1.50
CA VAL A 131 -0.20 19.82 -0.84
C VAL A 131 -1.48 19.25 -1.46
N LEU A 132 -2.47 20.08 -1.76
CA LEU A 132 -3.71 19.64 -2.41
C LEU A 132 -3.47 19.18 -3.85
N ASP A 133 -2.63 19.86 -4.62
CA ASP A 133 -2.27 19.44 -5.98
C ASP A 133 -1.62 18.05 -5.96
N LEU A 134 -0.63 17.84 -5.07
CA LEU A 134 0.01 16.56 -4.88
C LEU A 134 -1.00 15.47 -4.51
N PHE A 135 -1.84 15.72 -3.51
CA PHE A 135 -2.80 14.74 -3.01
C PHE A 135 -3.89 14.42 -4.04
N THR A 136 -4.37 15.44 -4.77
CA THR A 136 -5.43 15.25 -5.77
C THR A 136 -4.95 14.42 -6.95
N VAL A 137 -3.73 14.69 -7.47
CA VAL A 137 -3.14 13.86 -8.53
C VAL A 137 -2.98 12.42 -8.05
N THR A 138 -2.43 12.23 -6.84
CA THR A 138 -2.29 10.89 -6.24
C THR A 138 -3.63 10.17 -6.10
N ALA A 139 -4.68 10.88 -5.70
CA ALA A 139 -6.01 10.29 -5.54
C ALA A 139 -6.61 9.81 -6.87
N LEU A 140 -6.37 10.55 -7.96
CA LEU A 140 -6.77 10.14 -9.32
C LEU A 140 -5.97 8.93 -9.79
N GLU A 141 -4.64 8.96 -9.64
CA GLU A 141 -3.75 7.85 -10.01
C GLU A 141 -4.16 6.54 -9.31
N ILE A 142 -4.56 6.59 -8.04
CA ILE A 142 -5.03 5.40 -7.31
C ILE A 142 -6.32 4.84 -7.91
N GLY A 143 -7.25 5.71 -8.34
CA GLY A 143 -8.47 5.31 -9.06
C GLY A 143 -8.14 4.62 -10.38
N GLU A 144 -7.20 5.19 -11.15
CA GLU A 144 -6.70 4.61 -12.41
C GLU A 144 -6.04 3.23 -12.15
N GLY A 145 -5.24 3.11 -11.10
CA GLY A 145 -4.62 1.84 -10.71
C GLY A 145 -5.64 0.77 -10.31
N GLN A 146 -6.72 1.16 -9.64
CA GLN A 146 -7.83 0.25 -9.31
C GLN A 146 -8.56 -0.23 -10.57
N GLU A 147 -8.80 0.65 -11.54
CA GLU A 147 -9.42 0.26 -12.82
C GLU A 147 -8.54 -0.71 -13.60
N TYR A 148 -7.20 -0.49 -13.64
CA TYR A 148 -6.28 -1.45 -14.22
C TYR A 148 -6.37 -2.82 -13.54
N ASP A 149 -6.32 -2.89 -12.21
CA ASP A 149 -6.39 -4.16 -11.45
C ASP A 149 -7.69 -4.93 -11.80
N MET A 150 -8.84 -4.26 -11.82
CA MET A 150 -10.13 -4.85 -12.21
C MET A 150 -10.16 -5.30 -13.67
N SER A 151 -9.61 -4.50 -14.59
CA SER A 151 -9.58 -4.83 -16.02
C SER A 151 -8.69 -6.03 -16.33
N PHE A 152 -7.59 -6.21 -15.57
CA PHE A 152 -6.64 -7.32 -15.74
C PHE A 152 -7.25 -8.67 -15.40
N GLU A 153 -8.28 -8.72 -14.55
CA GLU A 153 -8.98 -9.97 -14.25
C GLU A 153 -9.52 -10.66 -15.51
N LYS A 154 -9.98 -9.85 -16.48
CA LYS A 154 -10.61 -10.31 -17.73
C LYS A 154 -9.62 -10.50 -18.90
N ARG A 155 -8.35 -10.11 -18.69
CA ARG A 155 -7.30 -10.16 -19.71
C ARG A 155 -6.35 -11.33 -19.47
N ASN A 156 -5.81 -11.89 -20.56
CA ASN A 156 -4.77 -12.92 -20.51
C ASN A 156 -3.45 -12.48 -21.17
N ASP A 157 -3.39 -11.24 -21.62
CA ASP A 157 -2.28 -10.61 -22.34
C ASP A 157 -1.58 -9.51 -21.52
N VAL A 158 -1.83 -9.45 -20.22
CA VAL A 158 -1.21 -8.46 -19.32
C VAL A 158 0.30 -8.68 -19.29
N THR A 159 1.03 -7.61 -19.58
CA THR A 159 2.49 -7.59 -19.57
C THR A 159 3.07 -7.27 -18.19
N GLU A 160 4.36 -7.54 -18.00
CA GLU A 160 5.08 -7.17 -16.78
C GLU A 160 5.04 -5.64 -16.54
N ASP A 161 5.25 -4.86 -17.61
CA ASP A 161 5.26 -3.40 -17.52
C ASP A 161 3.89 -2.83 -17.14
N GLU A 162 2.80 -3.38 -17.70
CA GLU A 162 1.43 -3.00 -17.30
C GLU A 162 1.17 -3.34 -15.83
N TYR A 163 1.61 -4.50 -15.37
CA TYR A 163 1.48 -4.87 -13.96
C TYR A 163 2.27 -3.93 -13.03
N ILE A 164 3.51 -3.61 -13.36
CA ILE A 164 4.33 -2.67 -12.57
C ILE A 164 3.68 -1.28 -12.53
N GLU A 165 3.13 -0.81 -13.66
CA GLU A 165 2.41 0.47 -13.69
C GLU A 165 1.14 0.42 -12.84
N MET A 166 0.37 -0.65 -12.91
CA MET A 166 -0.83 -0.83 -12.08
C MET A 166 -0.49 -0.75 -10.58
N ILE A 167 0.53 -1.46 -10.10
CA ILE A 167 0.91 -1.42 -8.68
C ILE A 167 1.59 -0.09 -8.30
N ARG A 168 2.25 0.60 -9.24
CA ARG A 168 2.73 1.96 -9.03
C ARG A 168 1.54 2.88 -8.71
N LEU A 169 0.53 2.87 -9.55
CA LEU A 169 -0.66 3.70 -9.40
C LEU A 169 -1.50 3.30 -8.18
N LYS A 170 -1.85 2.03 -8.04
CA LYS A 170 -2.74 1.56 -6.97
C LYS A 170 -2.12 1.66 -5.57
N THR A 171 -0.81 1.40 -5.45
CA THR A 171 -0.14 1.23 -4.14
C THR A 171 0.95 2.26 -3.88
N SER A 172 1.87 2.46 -4.83
CA SER A 172 3.13 3.17 -4.57
C SER A 172 2.96 4.68 -4.47
N VAL A 173 2.12 5.28 -5.30
CA VAL A 173 1.94 6.74 -5.36
C VAL A 173 1.48 7.36 -4.03
N LEU A 174 0.72 6.62 -3.20
CA LEU A 174 0.30 7.14 -1.89
C LEU A 174 1.44 7.12 -0.86
N LEU A 175 2.41 6.20 -0.98
CA LEU A 175 3.62 6.22 -0.17
C LEU A 175 4.54 7.36 -0.62
N ALA A 176 4.63 7.58 -1.93
CA ALA A 176 5.35 8.69 -2.54
C ALA A 176 4.76 10.05 -2.12
N CYS A 177 3.45 10.18 -2.18
CA CYS A 177 2.71 11.36 -1.71
C CYS A 177 2.99 11.62 -0.22
N ALA A 178 2.99 10.58 0.61
CA ALA A 178 3.25 10.71 2.04
C ALA A 178 4.64 11.31 2.34
N LEU A 179 5.69 10.74 1.76
CA LEU A 179 7.06 11.23 1.92
C LEU A 179 7.23 12.65 1.39
N LYS A 180 6.73 12.93 0.18
CA LYS A 180 6.82 14.25 -0.44
C LYS A 180 6.02 15.31 0.32
N MET A 181 4.83 14.96 0.82
CA MET A 181 4.03 15.85 1.66
C MET A 181 4.78 16.24 2.94
N GLY A 182 5.42 15.27 3.62
CA GLY A 182 6.28 15.53 4.76
C GLY A 182 7.40 16.50 4.44
N ALA A 183 8.10 16.30 3.32
CA ALA A 183 9.17 17.19 2.85
C ALA A 183 8.67 18.61 2.54
N ILE A 184 7.55 18.75 1.82
CA ILE A 184 6.92 20.05 1.51
C ILE A 184 6.60 20.82 2.79
N LEU A 185 6.01 20.15 3.77
CA LEU A 185 5.61 20.76 5.03
C LEU A 185 6.81 21.11 5.94
N ALA A 186 7.93 20.41 5.73
CA ALA A 186 9.20 20.70 6.40
C ALA A 186 10.04 21.79 5.72
N ASP A 187 9.56 22.43 4.65
CA ASP A 187 10.30 23.41 3.83
C ASP A 187 11.57 22.82 3.18
N ALA A 188 11.53 21.54 2.81
CA ALA A 188 12.61 20.90 2.08
C ALA A 188 12.84 21.54 0.71
N PRO A 189 14.09 21.54 0.19
CA PRO A 189 14.35 21.91 -1.18
C PRO A 189 13.49 21.08 -2.16
N GLN A 190 12.97 21.72 -3.21
CA GLN A 190 12.07 21.05 -4.18
C GLN A 190 12.70 19.80 -4.81
N ALA A 191 14.02 19.84 -5.06
CA ALA A 191 14.75 18.69 -5.60
C ALA A 191 14.70 17.49 -4.64
N ASP A 192 14.88 17.72 -3.35
CA ASP A 192 14.84 16.67 -2.34
C ASP A 192 13.40 16.17 -2.08
N ALA A 193 12.42 17.08 -2.10
CA ALA A 193 11.00 16.66 -2.05
C ALA A 193 10.64 15.75 -3.23
N ASN A 194 11.18 16.01 -4.44
CA ASN A 194 10.99 15.13 -5.59
C ASN A 194 11.74 13.81 -5.44
N ARG A 195 12.96 13.80 -4.88
CA ARG A 195 13.69 12.56 -4.55
C ARG A 195 12.88 11.70 -3.57
N LEU A 196 12.27 12.32 -2.55
CA LEU A 196 11.41 11.58 -1.60
C LEU A 196 10.15 11.02 -2.26
N TYR A 197 9.62 11.68 -3.29
CA TYR A 197 8.54 11.09 -4.10
C TYR A 197 9.00 9.82 -4.81
N CYS A 198 10.11 9.89 -5.55
CA CYS A 198 10.70 8.73 -6.22
C CYS A 198 11.04 7.59 -5.24
N LEU A 199 11.61 7.94 -4.08
CA LEU A 199 11.88 7.01 -2.99
C LEU A 199 10.60 6.27 -2.57
N GLY A 200 9.50 7.01 -2.38
CA GLY A 200 8.22 6.43 -1.98
C GLY A 200 7.63 5.50 -3.04
N GLU A 201 7.76 5.82 -4.33
CA GLU A 201 7.35 4.92 -5.42
C GLU A 201 8.17 3.62 -5.40
N GLN A 202 9.49 3.71 -5.26
CA GLN A 202 10.39 2.57 -5.23
C GLN A 202 10.09 1.64 -4.04
N ILE A 203 9.88 2.20 -2.83
CA ILE A 203 9.45 1.44 -1.66
C ILE A 203 8.10 0.77 -1.91
N GLY A 204 7.15 1.50 -2.50
CA GLY A 204 5.81 1.00 -2.76
C GLY A 204 5.79 -0.17 -3.74
N LEU A 205 6.59 -0.10 -4.81
CA LEU A 205 6.76 -1.18 -5.78
C LEU A 205 7.35 -2.44 -5.12
N ALA A 206 8.43 -2.28 -4.36
CA ALA A 206 9.04 -3.39 -3.63
C ALA A 206 8.06 -3.99 -2.62
N PHE A 207 7.31 -3.13 -1.92
CA PHE A 207 6.33 -3.54 -0.92
C PHE A 207 5.20 -4.38 -1.53
N GLN A 208 4.66 -3.98 -2.69
CA GLN A 208 3.58 -4.73 -3.35
C GLN A 208 4.09 -6.06 -3.90
N LEU A 209 5.25 -6.08 -4.57
CA LEU A 209 5.87 -7.32 -5.03
C LEU A 209 6.13 -8.29 -3.88
N GLN A 210 6.49 -7.76 -2.70
CA GLN A 210 6.67 -8.56 -1.50
C GLN A 210 5.34 -9.09 -0.95
N ASP A 211 4.26 -8.31 -0.99
CA ASP A 211 2.92 -8.79 -0.61
C ASP A 211 2.47 -9.95 -1.50
N ASP A 212 2.69 -9.86 -2.82
CA ASP A 212 2.38 -10.93 -3.76
C ASP A 212 3.24 -12.19 -3.49
N LEU A 213 4.54 -11.99 -3.22
CA LEU A 213 5.44 -13.10 -2.86
C LEU A 213 4.97 -13.82 -1.60
N LEU A 214 4.50 -13.06 -0.61
CA LEU A 214 4.00 -13.59 0.65
C LEU A 214 2.66 -14.29 0.52
N ASP A 215 1.81 -13.89 -0.42
CA ASP A 215 0.58 -14.62 -0.70
C ASP A 215 0.87 -16.05 -1.18
N VAL A 216 2.02 -16.29 -1.82
CA VAL A 216 2.42 -17.63 -2.30
C VAL A 216 3.32 -18.37 -1.30
N TYR A 217 4.29 -17.69 -0.69
CA TYR A 217 5.40 -18.30 0.06
C TYR A 217 5.46 -17.90 1.54
N GLY A 218 4.54 -17.07 2.01
CA GLY A 218 4.52 -16.59 3.39
C GLY A 218 4.13 -17.68 4.41
N ASP A 219 4.40 -17.42 5.69
CA ASP A 219 3.83 -18.22 6.78
C ASP A 219 2.43 -17.69 7.12
N PRO A 220 1.36 -18.50 7.03
CA PRO A 220 0.00 -18.09 7.35
C PRO A 220 -0.15 -17.49 8.75
N LYS A 221 0.67 -17.93 9.71
CA LYS A 221 0.66 -17.45 11.09
C LYS A 221 1.20 -16.02 11.22
N VAL A 222 2.14 -15.65 10.33
CA VAL A 222 2.77 -14.32 10.31
C VAL A 222 2.00 -13.37 9.38
N PHE A 223 1.57 -13.87 8.23
CA PHE A 223 0.87 -13.08 7.22
C PHE A 223 -0.59 -12.75 7.62
N GLY A 224 -1.19 -13.56 8.50
CA GLY A 224 -2.54 -13.33 9.02
C GLY A 224 -3.67 -13.57 8.01
N LYS A 225 -3.35 -14.17 6.84
CA LYS A 225 -4.30 -14.55 5.79
C LYS A 225 -4.01 -15.97 5.31
N ALA A 226 -5.00 -16.61 4.69
CA ALA A 226 -4.80 -17.88 4.00
C ALA A 226 -3.91 -17.65 2.77
N ILE A 227 -2.85 -18.45 2.63
CA ILE A 227 -1.90 -18.40 1.50
C ILE A 227 -2.59 -18.85 0.19
N GLY A 228 -2.11 -18.33 -0.95
CA GLY A 228 -2.52 -18.74 -2.28
C GLY A 228 -3.86 -18.12 -2.73
N GLY A 229 -4.21 -16.97 -2.18
CA GLY A 229 -5.36 -16.18 -2.63
C GLY A 229 -5.22 -15.79 -4.10
N ASP A 230 -4.08 -15.24 -4.47
CA ASP A 230 -3.77 -14.80 -5.84
C ASP A 230 -3.76 -15.97 -6.83
N ILE A 231 -3.24 -17.13 -6.43
CA ILE A 231 -3.28 -18.36 -7.25
C ILE A 231 -4.73 -18.82 -7.48
N THR A 232 -5.55 -18.80 -6.43
CA THR A 232 -6.93 -19.31 -6.54
C THR A 232 -7.82 -18.40 -7.37
N SER A 233 -7.61 -17.09 -7.33
CA SER A 233 -8.32 -16.08 -8.14
C SER A 233 -7.72 -15.88 -9.53
N ASN A 234 -6.61 -16.54 -9.86
CA ASN A 234 -5.84 -16.34 -11.10
C ASN A 234 -5.41 -14.86 -11.29
N LYS A 235 -5.06 -14.17 -10.20
CA LYS A 235 -4.65 -12.78 -10.23
C LYS A 235 -3.40 -12.61 -11.10
N LYS A 236 -3.39 -11.58 -11.95
CA LYS A 236 -2.30 -11.29 -12.89
C LYS A 236 -1.16 -10.57 -12.16
N THR A 237 -0.52 -11.28 -11.22
CA THR A 237 0.64 -10.78 -10.47
C THR A 237 1.92 -10.89 -11.29
N TYR A 238 2.99 -10.24 -10.82
CA TYR A 238 4.34 -10.38 -11.40
C TYR A 238 4.75 -11.85 -11.56
N MET A 239 4.46 -12.68 -10.55
CA MET A 239 4.77 -14.10 -10.57
C MET A 239 3.95 -14.86 -11.61
N PHE A 240 2.65 -14.60 -11.69
CA PHE A 240 1.76 -15.21 -12.67
C PHE A 240 2.23 -14.90 -14.11
N ILE A 241 2.45 -13.62 -14.43
CA ILE A 241 2.85 -13.16 -15.75
C ILE A 241 4.19 -13.79 -16.15
N ASN A 242 5.17 -13.75 -15.26
CA ASN A 242 6.50 -14.30 -15.54
C ASN A 242 6.50 -15.83 -15.60
N ALA A 243 5.62 -16.52 -14.88
CA ALA A 243 5.47 -17.97 -15.02
C ALA A 243 5.02 -18.34 -16.45
N PHE A 244 4.04 -17.65 -17.00
CA PHE A 244 3.61 -17.86 -18.37
C PHE A 244 4.67 -17.48 -19.41
N ASN A 245 5.41 -16.40 -19.20
CA ASN A 245 6.44 -15.94 -20.13
C ASN A 245 7.65 -16.88 -20.19
N ARG A 246 7.96 -17.62 -19.12
CA ARG A 246 9.16 -18.44 -18.97
C ARG A 246 8.89 -19.95 -19.02
N ALA A 247 7.63 -20.35 -18.93
CA ALA A 247 7.24 -21.76 -18.97
C ALA A 247 7.63 -22.42 -20.31
N ASN A 248 8.20 -23.63 -20.23
CA ASN A 248 8.28 -24.52 -21.41
C ASN A 248 6.89 -25.07 -21.76
N ASP A 249 6.76 -25.76 -22.89
CA ASP A 249 5.48 -26.26 -23.42
C ASP A 249 4.71 -27.11 -22.39
N ARG A 250 5.39 -28.01 -21.68
CA ARG A 250 4.78 -28.86 -20.66
C ARG A 250 4.26 -28.04 -19.48
N GLN A 251 5.07 -27.12 -18.98
CA GLN A 251 4.71 -26.26 -17.85
C GLN A 251 3.57 -25.30 -18.22
N ARG A 252 3.58 -24.78 -19.45
CA ARG A 252 2.51 -23.93 -19.97
C ARG A 252 1.17 -24.65 -20.01
N VAL A 253 1.14 -25.86 -20.55
CA VAL A 253 -0.08 -26.70 -20.60
C VAL A 253 -0.62 -26.95 -19.15
N GLU A 254 0.27 -27.21 -18.20
CA GLU A 254 -0.16 -27.42 -16.80
C GLU A 254 -0.67 -26.14 -16.15
N LEU A 255 -0.03 -24.97 -16.37
CA LEU A 255 -0.50 -23.66 -15.90
C LEU A 255 -1.89 -23.34 -16.49
N GLU A 256 -2.06 -23.50 -17.80
CA GLU A 256 -3.33 -23.25 -18.50
C GLU A 256 -4.45 -24.16 -17.97
N ARG A 257 -4.14 -25.42 -17.66
CA ARG A 257 -5.09 -26.33 -17.03
C ARG A 257 -5.61 -25.79 -15.68
N TRP A 258 -4.71 -25.26 -14.84
CA TRP A 258 -5.10 -24.72 -13.53
C TRP A 258 -5.85 -23.39 -13.64
N VAL A 259 -5.48 -22.54 -14.58
CA VAL A 259 -6.15 -21.25 -14.82
C VAL A 259 -7.57 -21.45 -15.33
N ASN A 260 -7.78 -22.42 -16.24
CA ASN A 260 -9.08 -22.70 -16.86
C ASN A 260 -9.96 -23.65 -16.02
N ALA A 261 -9.47 -24.16 -14.89
CA ALA A 261 -10.25 -25.05 -14.02
C ALA A 261 -11.43 -24.30 -13.37
N VAL A 262 -12.65 -24.65 -13.75
CA VAL A 262 -13.88 -24.09 -13.16
C VAL A 262 -14.14 -24.63 -11.75
N THR A 263 -13.79 -25.88 -11.51
CA THR A 263 -13.89 -26.55 -10.21
C THR A 263 -12.55 -27.13 -9.82
N PHE A 264 -12.07 -26.86 -8.63
CA PHE A 264 -10.81 -27.37 -8.13
C PHE A 264 -10.79 -27.47 -6.60
N ASN A 265 -9.95 -28.36 -6.08
CA ASN A 265 -9.56 -28.31 -4.69
C ASN A 265 -8.53 -27.19 -4.51
N ARG A 266 -8.77 -26.24 -3.61
CA ARG A 266 -7.92 -25.06 -3.37
C ARG A 266 -6.48 -25.45 -3.03
N GLU A 267 -6.31 -26.37 -2.09
CA GLU A 267 -4.99 -26.79 -1.61
C GLU A 267 -4.16 -27.48 -2.74
N VAL A 268 -4.83 -28.31 -3.56
CA VAL A 268 -4.21 -28.99 -4.69
C VAL A 268 -3.78 -27.98 -5.76
N LYS A 269 -4.63 -26.99 -6.09
CA LYS A 269 -4.29 -25.94 -7.07
C LYS A 269 -3.11 -25.13 -6.59
N VAL A 270 -3.15 -24.63 -5.33
CA VAL A 270 -2.06 -23.83 -4.76
C VAL A 270 -0.76 -24.61 -4.77
N ALA A 271 -0.74 -25.86 -4.28
CA ALA A 271 0.46 -26.68 -4.26
C ALA A 271 1.03 -26.94 -5.66
N ALA A 272 0.17 -27.20 -6.65
CA ALA A 272 0.60 -27.49 -8.01
C ALA A 272 1.18 -26.26 -8.71
N VAL A 273 0.55 -25.09 -8.57
CA VAL A 273 1.03 -23.84 -9.19
C VAL A 273 2.30 -23.34 -8.47
N THR A 274 2.37 -23.43 -7.14
CA THR A 274 3.60 -23.06 -6.39
C THR A 274 4.77 -23.92 -6.82
N ARG A 275 4.58 -25.25 -6.99
CA ARG A 275 5.62 -26.15 -7.53
C ARG A 275 6.10 -25.71 -8.93
N LEU A 276 5.16 -25.34 -9.82
CA LEU A 276 5.52 -24.82 -11.14
C LEU A 276 6.33 -23.54 -11.06
N TYR A 277 5.96 -22.61 -10.15
CA TYR A 277 6.73 -21.40 -9.92
C TYR A 277 8.16 -21.70 -9.44
N ASP A 278 8.32 -22.71 -8.57
CA ASP A 278 9.64 -23.16 -8.11
C ASP A 278 10.46 -23.77 -9.24
N GLU A 279 9.85 -24.67 -10.05
CA GLU A 279 10.51 -25.31 -11.21
C GLU A 279 10.95 -24.29 -12.27
N ILE A 280 10.21 -23.21 -12.46
CA ILE A 280 10.51 -22.14 -13.43
C ILE A 280 11.50 -21.11 -12.85
N GLY A 281 11.67 -21.07 -11.52
CA GLY A 281 12.53 -20.09 -10.84
C GLY A 281 11.85 -18.73 -10.60
N ILE A 282 10.52 -18.70 -10.52
CA ILE A 282 9.74 -17.48 -10.36
C ILE A 282 9.97 -16.82 -8.99
N ARG A 283 10.14 -17.62 -7.93
CA ARG A 283 10.45 -17.10 -6.60
C ARG A 283 11.69 -16.21 -6.61
N GLN A 284 12.81 -16.74 -7.12
CA GLN A 284 14.08 -16.02 -7.18
C GLN A 284 14.00 -14.78 -8.07
N LEU A 285 13.21 -14.85 -9.15
CA LEU A 285 12.96 -13.71 -10.03
C LEU A 285 12.25 -12.58 -9.28
N CYS A 286 11.19 -12.91 -8.54
CA CYS A 286 10.42 -11.94 -7.74
C CYS A 286 11.29 -11.34 -6.61
N GLU A 287 12.02 -12.17 -5.86
CA GLU A 287 12.97 -11.72 -4.83
C GLU A 287 14.04 -10.76 -5.40
N SER A 288 14.55 -11.05 -6.59
CA SER A 288 15.50 -10.17 -7.29
C SER A 288 14.88 -8.83 -7.67
N LYS A 289 13.63 -8.81 -8.14
CA LYS A 289 12.91 -7.58 -8.49
C LYS A 289 12.62 -6.71 -7.25
N ILE A 290 12.24 -7.34 -6.12
CA ILE A 290 12.06 -6.68 -4.82
C ILE A 290 13.37 -5.99 -4.40
N ASN A 291 14.48 -6.74 -4.39
CA ASN A 291 15.78 -6.20 -4.01
C ASN A 291 16.22 -5.05 -4.92
N TYR A 292 15.99 -5.15 -6.23
CA TYR A 292 16.26 -4.08 -7.19
C TYR A 292 15.58 -2.76 -6.80
N TYR A 293 14.29 -2.78 -6.46
CA TYR A 293 13.58 -1.56 -6.06
C TYR A 293 14.04 -1.03 -4.69
N PHE A 294 14.39 -1.90 -3.75
CA PHE A 294 14.95 -1.46 -2.48
C PHE A 294 16.34 -0.84 -2.62
N ASP A 295 17.19 -1.38 -3.50
CA ASP A 295 18.50 -0.81 -3.77
C ASP A 295 18.37 0.55 -4.47
N LEU A 296 17.42 0.71 -5.39
CA LEU A 296 17.08 2.01 -5.96
C LEU A 296 16.65 3.00 -4.87
N ALA A 297 15.77 2.56 -3.94
CA ALA A 297 15.30 3.39 -2.84
C ALA A 297 16.43 3.83 -1.92
N ARG A 298 17.37 2.95 -1.58
CA ARG A 298 18.57 3.29 -0.78
C ARG A 298 19.44 4.31 -1.50
N ASN A 299 19.69 4.12 -2.80
CA ASN A 299 20.46 5.06 -3.62
C ASN A 299 19.77 6.43 -3.68
N THR A 300 18.47 6.48 -3.91
CA THR A 300 17.69 7.72 -3.92
C THR A 300 17.75 8.44 -2.57
N LEU A 301 17.67 7.72 -1.44
CA LEU A 301 17.83 8.31 -0.12
C LEU A 301 19.26 8.86 0.10
N ALA A 302 20.27 8.18 -0.44
CA ALA A 302 21.66 8.64 -0.34
C ALA A 302 21.87 9.98 -1.04
N GLU A 303 21.17 10.25 -2.17
CA GLU A 303 21.23 11.48 -2.94
C GLU A 303 20.53 12.68 -2.28
N VAL A 304 19.71 12.48 -1.27
CA VAL A 304 19.10 13.59 -0.50
C VAL A 304 20.22 14.36 0.21
N ASP A 305 20.24 15.70 0.03
CA ASP A 305 21.30 16.56 0.55
C ASP A 305 21.13 16.84 2.06
N LEU A 306 21.36 15.80 2.84
CA LEU A 306 21.32 15.83 4.31
C LEU A 306 22.41 14.93 4.91
N PRO A 307 22.90 15.25 6.13
CA PRO A 307 23.79 14.36 6.87
C PRO A 307 23.16 12.96 7.08
N VAL A 308 24.00 11.94 7.12
CA VAL A 308 23.57 10.54 7.27
C VAL A 308 22.73 10.35 8.52
N GLU A 309 23.07 11.03 9.60
CA GLU A 309 22.36 10.96 10.90
C GLU A 309 20.89 11.41 10.75
N ARG A 310 20.62 12.36 9.86
CA ARG A 310 19.24 12.83 9.59
C ARG A 310 18.41 11.81 8.80
N LYS A 311 19.07 10.91 8.08
CA LYS A 311 18.43 9.87 7.24
C LYS A 311 18.22 8.55 7.98
N GLN A 312 18.85 8.34 9.15
CA GLN A 312 18.88 7.06 9.85
C GLN A 312 17.50 6.49 10.17
N ALA A 313 16.59 7.30 10.70
CA ALA A 313 15.26 6.82 11.09
C ALA A 313 14.44 6.33 9.87
N LEU A 314 14.51 7.07 8.75
CA LEU A 314 13.85 6.66 7.51
C LEU A 314 14.51 5.42 6.90
N SER A 315 15.84 5.35 6.89
CA SER A 315 16.58 4.19 6.40
C SER A 315 16.26 2.94 7.22
N ALA A 316 16.23 3.03 8.56
CA ALA A 316 15.86 1.92 9.43
C ALA A 316 14.43 1.43 9.16
N TYR A 317 13.49 2.35 8.97
CA TYR A 317 12.11 1.98 8.65
C TYR A 317 11.96 1.33 7.28
N MET A 318 12.73 1.76 6.28
CA MET A 318 12.80 1.08 4.99
C MET A 318 13.28 -0.37 5.14
N ASP A 319 14.32 -0.59 5.95
CA ASP A 319 14.85 -1.94 6.21
C ASP A 319 13.82 -2.81 6.98
N GLU A 320 13.06 -2.24 7.91
CA GLU A 320 11.94 -2.92 8.58
C GLU A 320 10.85 -3.34 7.59
N LEU A 321 10.51 -2.49 6.61
CA LEU A 321 9.54 -2.81 5.57
C LEU A 321 10.02 -3.95 4.67
N LEU A 322 11.31 -4.04 4.38
CA LEU A 322 11.91 -5.14 3.61
C LEU A 322 11.92 -6.46 4.38
N HIS A 323 12.18 -6.41 5.70
CA HIS A 323 12.38 -7.62 6.51
C HIS A 323 11.15 -8.05 7.31
N ARG A 324 9.98 -7.47 7.06
CA ARG A 324 8.72 -7.71 7.81
C ARG A 324 8.19 -9.14 7.82
N ASN A 325 8.90 -10.07 7.19
CA ASN A 325 8.54 -11.49 7.05
C ASN A 325 9.23 -12.41 8.02
N ARG A 326 9.94 -11.84 8.95
CA ARG A 326 10.63 -12.61 9.96
C ARG A 326 10.03 -12.37 11.31
#